data_7ec1b88f2063c84347d1ee52385da218
#
_entry.id   7ec1b88f2063c84347d1ee52385da218
#
_cell.length_a   1.000
_cell.length_b   1.000
_cell.length_c   1.000
_cell.angle_alpha   90.00
_cell.angle_beta   90.00
_cell.angle_gamma   90.00
#
_symmetry.space_group_name_H-M   'P 1'
#
loop_
_entity.id
_entity.type
_entity.pdbx_description
1 polymer ?
#
loop_
_entity_poly.entity_id
_entity_poly.type
_entity_poly.pdbx_seq_one_letter_code
_entity_poly.pdbx_strand_id
1 'polypeptide(L)'
;EPLLNLDDMMQTVGGKGVINILSAAKLMQSPRLYATFLLLLLPTLSPPLPDLGDPEKPKFAFFFDEAHLLFNDAPKVLLERIELVVRLVRSKGVGVYFVTQNPLDIPDSVLAQLGNRVQHALRAFTPRDQKAVKATASTMRQKPGLDIESAITELAVGEALVSLLDDNGRPSITERVFVLPPGSQLGPITPAQR
;
A
#
# COMPACT_ATOMS: atom_id res chain seq x y z
N GLU A 1 18.80 -13.63 19.41
CA GLU A 1 17.86 -12.66 18.85
C GLU A 1 17.18 -13.30 17.66
N PRO A 2 15.84 -13.31 17.58
CA PRO A 2 15.16 -13.82 16.41
C PRO A 2 15.51 -12.90 15.23
N LEU A 3 16.39 -13.34 14.36
CA LEU A 3 16.60 -12.74 13.07
C LEU A 3 15.29 -12.88 12.28
N LEU A 4 14.73 -11.74 11.84
CA LEU A 4 13.65 -11.76 10.87
C LEU A 4 14.20 -12.39 9.59
N ASN A 5 13.79 -13.65 9.35
CA ASN A 5 14.17 -14.36 8.15
C ASN A 5 13.03 -14.28 7.13
N LEU A 6 13.32 -13.76 5.95
CA LEU A 6 12.35 -13.64 4.88
C LEU A 6 11.85 -15.02 4.42
N ASP A 7 12.70 -16.02 4.40
CA ASP A 7 12.33 -17.40 4.02
C ASP A 7 11.26 -17.97 4.95
N ASP A 8 11.31 -17.63 6.25
CA ASP A 8 10.28 -18.04 7.21
C ASP A 8 8.94 -17.36 6.93
N MET A 9 8.97 -16.13 6.45
CA MET A 9 7.75 -15.38 6.08
C MET A 9 7.15 -15.85 4.75
N MET A 10 7.95 -16.45 3.87
CA MET A 10 7.53 -16.90 2.54
C MET A 10 7.08 -18.37 2.51
N GLN A 11 6.95 -19.00 3.65
CA GLN A 11 6.51 -20.40 3.72
C GLN A 11 5.09 -20.61 3.17
N THR A 12 4.84 -21.81 2.71
CA THR A 12 3.52 -22.27 2.29
C THR A 12 3.04 -23.41 3.16
N VAL A 13 1.77 -23.36 3.55
CA VAL A 13 1.11 -24.43 4.31
C VAL A 13 -0.12 -24.89 3.55
N GLY A 14 -0.20 -26.17 3.24
CA GLY A 14 -1.32 -26.73 2.47
C GLY A 14 -1.47 -26.12 1.05
N GLY A 15 -0.34 -25.72 0.42
CA GLY A 15 -0.33 -25.08 -0.91
C GLY A 15 -0.75 -23.62 -0.91
N LYS A 16 -0.95 -23.00 0.25
CA LYS A 16 -1.29 -21.57 0.40
C LYS A 16 -0.15 -20.83 1.09
N GLY A 17 0.10 -19.59 0.70
CA GLY A 17 1.06 -18.71 1.35
C GLY A 17 0.65 -18.40 2.79
N VAL A 18 1.63 -18.29 3.67
CA VAL A 18 1.42 -17.88 5.07
C VAL A 18 1.15 -16.38 5.13
N ILE A 19 0.17 -16.00 5.96
CA ILE A 19 -0.12 -14.60 6.27
C ILE A 19 0.59 -14.25 7.57
N ASN A 20 1.56 -13.33 7.48
CA ASN A 20 2.30 -12.83 8.63
C ASN A 20 1.70 -11.49 9.07
N ILE A 21 1.33 -11.35 10.33
CA ILE A 21 0.77 -10.11 10.87
C ILE A 21 1.74 -9.54 11.91
N LEU A 22 2.32 -8.39 11.60
CA LEU A 22 3.10 -7.63 12.56
C LEU A 22 2.18 -6.65 13.30
N SER A 23 1.95 -6.93 14.58
CA SER A 23 1.23 -6.00 15.45
C SER A 23 2.16 -4.85 15.87
N ALA A 24 2.12 -3.75 15.14
CA ALA A 24 3.02 -2.61 15.32
C ALA A 24 2.51 -1.53 16.29
N ALA A 25 1.37 -1.72 16.95
CA ALA A 25 0.74 -0.70 17.81
C ALA A 25 1.68 -0.08 18.86
N LYS A 26 2.55 -0.88 19.47
CA LYS A 26 3.57 -0.38 20.42
C LYS A 26 4.75 0.30 19.72
N LEU A 27 5.15 -0.19 18.55
CA LEU A 27 6.23 0.42 17.75
C LEU A 27 5.83 1.78 17.23
N MET A 28 4.58 1.94 16.79
CA MET A 28 4.03 3.19 16.26
C MET A 28 3.98 4.31 17.31
N GLN A 29 3.96 3.98 18.61
CA GLN A 29 4.06 4.96 19.69
C GLN A 29 5.46 5.56 19.82
N SER A 30 6.47 4.96 19.19
CA SER A 30 7.85 5.44 19.15
C SER A 30 8.34 5.53 17.71
N PRO A 31 8.17 6.68 17.02
CA PRO A 31 8.50 6.84 15.60
C PRO A 31 9.96 6.48 15.28
N ARG A 32 10.89 6.78 16.18
CA ARG A 32 12.31 6.42 16.00
C ARG A 32 12.53 4.90 16.03
N LEU A 33 11.86 4.19 16.93
CA LEU A 33 11.97 2.74 17.03
C LEU A 33 11.33 2.08 15.81
N TYR A 34 10.18 2.58 15.36
CA TYR A 34 9.52 2.12 14.14
C TYR A 34 10.38 2.34 12.91
N ALA A 35 10.98 3.54 12.76
CA ALA A 35 11.91 3.83 11.68
C ALA A 35 13.13 2.90 11.69
N THR A 36 13.71 2.63 12.87
CA THR A 36 14.85 1.71 13.01
C THR A 36 14.47 0.29 12.62
N PHE A 37 13.31 -0.19 13.07
CA PHE A 37 12.79 -1.49 12.69
C PHE A 37 12.63 -1.64 11.18
N LEU A 38 12.05 -0.63 10.53
CA LEU A 38 11.88 -0.63 9.07
C LEU A 38 13.22 -0.56 8.32
N LEU A 39 14.18 0.22 8.82
CA LEU A 39 15.53 0.26 8.25
C LEU A 39 16.27 -1.09 8.35
N LEU A 40 15.89 -1.93 9.30
CA LEU A 40 16.40 -3.30 9.40
C LEU A 40 15.61 -4.28 8.52
N LEU A 41 14.28 -4.11 8.43
CA LEU A 41 13.40 -4.98 7.65
C LEU A 41 13.55 -4.75 6.13
N LEU A 42 13.50 -3.52 5.66
CA LEU A 42 13.49 -3.21 4.23
C LEU A 42 14.72 -3.73 3.47
N PRO A 43 15.95 -3.69 4.01
CA PRO A 43 17.10 -4.28 3.33
C PRO A 43 17.01 -5.79 3.16
N THR A 44 16.26 -6.50 4.00
CA THR A 44 16.09 -7.96 3.84
C THR A 44 15.29 -8.31 2.59
N LEU A 45 14.57 -7.33 2.01
CA LEU A 45 13.77 -7.51 0.81
C LEU A 45 14.55 -7.33 -0.49
N SER A 46 15.71 -6.70 -0.45
CA SER A 46 16.39 -6.25 -1.68
C SER A 46 17.55 -7.14 -2.16
N PRO A 47 18.53 -7.59 -1.34
CA PRO A 47 19.64 -8.35 -1.87
C PRO A 47 19.43 -9.87 -1.98
N PRO A 48 18.71 -10.55 -1.06
CA PRO A 48 18.66 -12.02 -1.09
C PRO A 48 17.70 -12.60 -2.13
N LEU A 49 16.76 -11.77 -2.65
CA LEU A 49 15.83 -12.26 -3.66
C LEU A 49 16.45 -12.20 -5.06
N PRO A 50 16.48 -13.31 -5.80
CA PRO A 50 16.96 -13.30 -7.17
C PRO A 50 16.07 -12.41 -8.05
N ASP A 51 16.66 -11.84 -9.10
CA ASP A 51 15.87 -11.18 -10.13
C ASP A 51 15.01 -12.22 -10.87
N LEU A 52 13.70 -12.08 -10.73
CA LEU A 52 12.73 -13.00 -11.32
C LEU A 52 12.15 -12.46 -12.64
N GLY A 53 12.63 -11.31 -13.08
CA GLY A 53 12.02 -10.58 -14.18
C GLY A 53 10.69 -9.95 -13.74
N ASP A 54 9.63 -10.17 -14.49
CA ASP A 54 8.30 -9.63 -14.22
C ASP A 54 7.30 -10.80 -14.06
N PRO A 55 7.27 -11.47 -12.89
CA PRO A 55 6.39 -12.61 -12.68
C PRO A 55 4.91 -12.17 -12.67
N GLU A 56 4.04 -13.01 -13.24
CA GLU A 56 2.58 -12.75 -13.26
C GLU A 56 1.98 -12.51 -11.88
N LYS A 57 2.55 -13.10 -10.84
CA LYS A 57 2.09 -12.96 -9.45
C LYS A 57 3.26 -12.71 -8.53
N PRO A 58 3.10 -11.80 -7.56
CA PRO A 58 4.12 -11.61 -6.55
C PRO A 58 4.28 -12.87 -5.70
N LYS A 59 5.52 -13.20 -5.35
CA LYS A 59 5.84 -14.28 -4.40
C LYS A 59 5.60 -13.85 -2.95
N PHE A 60 5.70 -12.56 -2.71
CA PHE A 60 5.48 -11.97 -1.40
C PHE A 60 4.83 -10.59 -1.55
N ALA A 61 3.93 -10.23 -0.63
CA ALA A 61 3.27 -8.94 -0.63
C ALA A 61 3.33 -8.28 0.75
N PHE A 62 3.73 -7.01 0.79
CA PHE A 62 3.68 -6.17 1.97
C PHE A 62 2.48 -5.25 1.91
N PHE A 63 1.73 -5.20 3.01
CA PHE A 63 0.66 -4.25 3.23
C PHE A 63 1.06 -3.34 4.41
N PHE A 64 1.26 -2.06 4.12
CA PHE A 64 1.50 -1.04 5.12
C PHE A 64 0.19 -0.32 5.39
N ASP A 65 -0.48 -0.74 6.47
CA ASP A 65 -1.65 -0.03 6.97
C ASP A 65 -1.22 1.23 7.71
N GLU A 66 -2.06 2.28 7.68
CA GLU A 66 -1.74 3.62 8.19
C GLU A 66 -0.39 4.13 7.65
N ALA A 67 -0.21 4.04 6.33
CA ALA A 67 1.06 4.31 5.67
C ALA A 67 1.62 5.72 5.94
N HIS A 68 0.78 6.68 6.35
CA HIS A 68 1.24 8.01 6.78
C HIS A 68 2.29 7.93 7.91
N LEU A 69 2.24 6.91 8.77
CA LEU A 69 3.21 6.72 9.85
C LEU A 69 4.61 6.34 9.36
N LEU A 70 4.73 5.87 8.12
CA LEU A 70 6.03 5.61 7.49
C LEU A 70 6.74 6.89 7.07
N PHE A 71 5.97 7.94 6.79
CA PHE A 71 6.45 9.15 6.13
C PHE A 71 6.45 10.37 7.04
N ASN A 72 5.54 10.42 8.03
CA ASN A 72 5.46 11.52 8.97
C ASN A 72 6.68 11.53 9.89
N ASP A 73 7.41 12.64 9.90
CA ASP A 73 8.64 12.82 10.68
C ASP A 73 9.72 11.75 10.46
N ALA A 74 9.64 11.04 9.33
CA ALA A 74 10.57 9.98 8.99
C ALA A 74 11.97 10.54 8.71
N PRO A 75 13.04 9.90 9.21
CA PRO A 75 14.40 10.26 8.84
C PRO A 75 14.59 10.16 7.32
N LYS A 76 15.34 11.10 6.74
CA LYS A 76 15.63 11.13 5.30
C LYS A 76 16.17 9.78 4.78
N VAL A 77 17.03 9.13 5.54
CA VAL A 77 17.58 7.80 5.22
C VAL A 77 16.49 6.74 5.07
N LEU A 78 15.42 6.79 5.88
CA LEU A 78 14.30 5.87 5.77
C LEU A 78 13.50 6.14 4.49
N LEU A 79 13.21 7.41 4.19
CA LEU A 79 12.49 7.79 2.95
C LEU A 79 13.25 7.31 1.72
N GLU A 80 14.54 7.60 1.63
CA GLU A 80 15.41 7.15 0.53
C GLU A 80 15.43 5.61 0.40
N ARG A 81 15.38 4.90 1.53
CA ARG A 81 15.34 3.44 1.52
C ARG A 81 13.99 2.91 1.06
N ILE A 82 12.88 3.51 1.48
CA ILE A 82 11.54 3.13 1.02
C ILE A 82 11.44 3.35 -0.50
N GLU A 83 11.85 4.50 -1.00
CA GLU A 83 11.86 4.81 -2.43
C GLU A 83 12.68 3.78 -3.23
N LEU A 84 13.87 3.44 -2.76
CA LEU A 84 14.71 2.43 -3.39
C LEU A 84 14.03 1.06 -3.43
N VAL A 85 13.47 0.62 -2.30
CA VAL A 85 12.78 -0.67 -2.20
C VAL A 85 11.58 -0.70 -3.14
N VAL A 86 10.70 0.29 -3.10
CA VAL A 86 9.50 0.35 -3.97
C VAL A 86 9.86 0.28 -5.45
N ARG A 87 11.01 0.87 -5.84
CA ARG A 87 11.50 0.81 -7.22
C ARG A 87 12.02 -0.56 -7.62
N LEU A 88 12.67 -1.27 -6.71
CA LEU A 88 13.40 -2.52 -7.02
C LEU A 88 12.59 -3.79 -6.80
N VAL A 89 11.60 -3.76 -5.91
CA VAL A 89 10.91 -4.99 -5.49
C VAL A 89 10.06 -5.63 -6.57
N ARG A 90 9.65 -4.89 -7.59
CA ARG A 90 8.87 -5.45 -8.70
C ARG A 90 9.66 -6.56 -9.42
N SER A 91 10.91 -6.31 -9.81
CA SER A 91 11.76 -7.31 -10.46
C SER A 91 12.11 -8.48 -9.55
N LYS A 92 11.92 -8.33 -8.24
CA LYS A 92 12.12 -9.38 -7.23
C LYS A 92 10.85 -10.20 -6.96
N GLY A 93 9.76 -9.90 -7.64
CA GLY A 93 8.47 -10.56 -7.40
C GLY A 93 7.83 -10.21 -6.06
N VAL A 94 8.08 -8.99 -5.55
CA VAL A 94 7.48 -8.49 -4.31
C VAL A 94 6.48 -7.38 -4.63
N GLY A 95 5.27 -7.50 -4.09
CA GLY A 95 4.24 -6.46 -4.12
C GLY A 95 4.32 -5.58 -2.87
N VAL A 96 4.15 -4.27 -3.04
CA VAL A 96 4.06 -3.33 -1.91
C VAL A 96 2.77 -2.54 -2.03
N TYR A 97 1.99 -2.54 -0.96
CA TYR A 97 0.70 -1.86 -0.87
C TYR A 97 0.73 -0.87 0.29
N PHE A 98 0.38 0.37 -0.01
CA PHE A 98 0.21 1.41 1.02
C PHE A 98 -1.27 1.69 1.19
N VAL A 99 -1.75 1.62 2.42
CA VAL A 99 -3.12 1.95 2.80
C VAL A 99 -3.06 3.21 3.67
N THR A 100 -3.74 4.26 3.26
CA THR A 100 -3.75 5.54 3.97
C THR A 100 -5.12 6.20 3.85
N GLN A 101 -5.45 7.04 4.81
CA GLN A 101 -6.69 7.84 4.81
C GLN A 101 -6.55 9.11 3.97
N ASN A 102 -5.34 9.57 3.72
CA ASN A 102 -5.09 10.77 2.93
C ASN A 102 -3.95 10.54 1.93
N PRO A 103 -4.22 10.63 0.61
CA PRO A 103 -3.21 10.42 -0.42
C PRO A 103 -2.05 11.41 -0.36
N LEU A 104 -2.22 12.61 0.22
CA LEU A 104 -1.15 13.59 0.41
C LEU A 104 -0.12 13.22 1.49
N ASP A 105 -0.37 12.17 2.25
CA ASP A 105 0.56 11.70 3.28
C ASP A 105 1.70 10.87 2.69
N ILE A 106 1.55 10.41 1.45
CA ILE A 106 2.60 9.66 0.74
C ILE A 106 3.42 10.63 -0.13
N PRO A 107 4.75 10.67 0.00
CA PRO A 107 5.61 11.54 -0.81
C PRO A 107 5.44 11.31 -2.31
N ASP A 108 5.51 12.37 -3.11
CA ASP A 108 5.37 12.31 -4.57
C ASP A 108 6.40 11.39 -5.22
N SER A 109 7.61 11.29 -4.67
CA SER A 109 8.66 10.38 -5.15
C SER A 109 8.27 8.91 -5.01
N VAL A 110 7.53 8.55 -3.96
CA VAL A 110 6.96 7.20 -3.76
C VAL A 110 5.73 7.01 -4.64
N LEU A 111 4.80 7.99 -4.65
CA LEU A 111 3.59 7.94 -5.47
C LEU A 111 3.90 7.75 -6.96
N ALA A 112 4.98 8.33 -7.46
CA ALA A 112 5.42 8.18 -8.84
C ALA A 112 5.82 6.75 -9.23
N GLN A 113 6.09 5.88 -8.25
CA GLN A 113 6.41 4.46 -8.46
C GLN A 113 5.17 3.56 -8.37
N LEU A 114 4.04 4.08 -7.88
CA LEU A 114 2.81 3.33 -7.64
C LEU A 114 1.85 3.50 -8.83
N GLY A 115 1.80 2.50 -9.70
CA GLY A 115 0.95 2.53 -10.88
C GLY A 115 -0.49 2.08 -10.64
N ASN A 116 -0.73 1.26 -9.63
CA ASN A 116 -2.04 0.74 -9.29
C ASN A 116 -2.68 1.60 -8.20
N ARG A 117 -3.92 2.03 -8.39
CA ARG A 117 -4.64 2.90 -7.45
C ARG A 117 -6.06 2.42 -7.22
N VAL A 118 -6.43 2.36 -5.95
CA VAL A 118 -7.79 2.12 -5.48
C VAL A 118 -8.17 3.26 -4.55
N GLN A 119 -9.11 4.10 -4.95
CA GLN A 119 -9.55 5.27 -4.18
C GLN A 119 -10.98 5.06 -3.71
N HIS A 120 -11.15 4.89 -2.40
CA HIS A 120 -12.44 4.95 -1.75
C HIS A 120 -12.90 6.39 -1.53
N ALA A 121 -14.11 6.57 -1.02
CA ALA A 121 -14.64 7.90 -0.73
C ALA A 121 -13.70 8.72 0.17
N LEU A 122 -13.45 9.96 -0.23
CA LEU A 122 -12.76 10.95 0.58
C LEU A 122 -13.69 12.14 0.77
N ARG A 123 -14.16 12.34 2.01
CA ARG A 123 -15.04 13.47 2.34
C ARG A 123 -14.21 14.73 2.52
N ALA A 124 -14.48 15.73 1.70
CA ALA A 124 -13.68 16.96 1.63
C ALA A 124 -14.27 18.06 2.52
N PHE A 125 -14.16 17.92 3.83
CA PHE A 125 -14.68 18.90 4.80
C PHE A 125 -13.75 20.09 5.03
N THR A 126 -12.45 19.94 4.73
CA THR A 126 -11.46 20.99 4.94
C THR A 126 -10.77 21.38 3.63
N PRO A 127 -10.12 22.56 3.55
CA PRO A 127 -9.31 22.92 2.38
C PRO A 127 -8.20 21.92 2.07
N ARG A 128 -7.64 21.26 3.10
CA ARG A 128 -6.63 20.20 2.94
C ARG A 128 -7.25 18.98 2.24
N ASP A 129 -8.47 18.57 2.63
CA ASP A 129 -9.17 17.44 2.01
C ASP A 129 -9.51 17.74 0.56
N GLN A 130 -9.98 18.96 0.26
CA GLN A 130 -10.26 19.40 -1.11
C GLN A 130 -8.98 19.34 -1.98
N LYS A 131 -7.84 19.77 -1.42
CA LYS A 131 -6.56 19.66 -2.11
C LYS A 131 -6.18 18.20 -2.37
N ALA A 132 -6.44 17.31 -1.42
CA ALA A 132 -6.19 15.86 -1.56
C ALA A 132 -7.07 15.25 -2.68
N VAL A 133 -8.36 15.59 -2.72
CA VAL A 133 -9.28 15.14 -3.78
C VAL A 133 -8.79 15.60 -5.15
N LYS A 134 -8.45 16.88 -5.30
CA LYS A 134 -7.92 17.43 -6.57
C LYS A 134 -6.63 16.76 -7.01
N ALA A 135 -5.68 16.59 -6.08
CA ALA A 135 -4.41 15.92 -6.36
C ALA A 135 -4.63 14.47 -6.81
N THR A 136 -5.51 13.73 -6.13
CA THR A 136 -5.85 12.37 -6.53
C THR A 136 -6.50 12.33 -7.91
N ALA A 137 -7.52 13.14 -8.14
CA ALA A 137 -8.24 13.18 -9.41
C ALA A 137 -7.32 13.53 -10.58
N SER A 138 -6.37 14.46 -10.39
CA SER A 138 -5.41 14.86 -11.44
C SER A 138 -4.42 13.77 -11.83
N THR A 139 -4.19 12.79 -10.95
CA THR A 139 -3.25 11.69 -11.18
C THR A 139 -3.91 10.40 -11.67
N MET A 140 -5.24 10.35 -11.70
CA MET A 140 -6.00 9.24 -12.26
C MET A 140 -6.33 9.50 -13.73
N ARG A 141 -6.27 8.44 -14.56
CA ARG A 141 -6.56 8.59 -15.98
C ARG A 141 -8.03 8.88 -16.21
N GLN A 142 -8.31 10.00 -16.86
CA GLN A 142 -9.67 10.50 -17.10
C GLN A 142 -10.50 9.51 -17.94
N LYS A 143 -11.76 9.37 -17.55
CA LYS A 143 -12.79 8.63 -18.28
C LYS A 143 -13.81 9.63 -18.84
N PRO A 144 -14.10 9.61 -20.15
CA PRO A 144 -15.17 10.44 -20.69
C PRO A 144 -16.51 10.22 -19.96
N GLY A 145 -17.12 11.29 -19.50
CA GLY A 145 -18.40 11.24 -18.77
C GLY A 145 -18.28 10.91 -17.26
N LEU A 146 -17.07 10.76 -16.71
CA LEU A 146 -16.85 10.60 -15.28
C LEU A 146 -16.06 11.79 -14.73
N ASP A 147 -16.69 12.62 -13.92
CA ASP A 147 -15.99 13.62 -13.12
C ASP A 147 -15.39 12.94 -11.90
N ILE A 148 -14.08 12.68 -11.96
CA ILE A 148 -13.36 11.94 -10.93
C ILE A 148 -13.33 12.71 -9.62
N GLU A 149 -13.20 14.04 -9.65
CA GLU A 149 -13.16 14.89 -8.45
C GLU A 149 -14.47 14.80 -7.68
N SER A 150 -15.61 15.00 -8.37
CA SER A 150 -16.92 14.84 -7.77
C SER A 150 -17.19 13.42 -7.32
N ALA A 151 -16.84 12.44 -8.15
CA ALA A 151 -17.05 11.02 -7.84
C ALA A 151 -16.37 10.60 -6.54
N ILE A 152 -15.09 11.00 -6.29
CA ILE A 152 -14.37 10.67 -5.05
C ILE A 152 -15.16 11.08 -3.81
N THR A 153 -15.84 12.24 -3.84
CA THR A 153 -16.59 12.75 -2.68
C THR A 153 -17.95 12.09 -2.52
N GLU A 154 -18.48 11.49 -3.60
CA GLU A 154 -19.83 10.94 -3.68
C GLU A 154 -19.90 9.41 -3.60
N LEU A 155 -18.75 8.72 -3.65
CA LEU A 155 -18.72 7.25 -3.55
C LEU A 155 -19.49 6.78 -2.31
N ALA A 156 -20.30 5.74 -2.51
CA ALA A 156 -21.01 5.05 -1.45
C ALA A 156 -20.11 4.04 -0.73
N VAL A 157 -20.63 3.45 0.35
CA VAL A 157 -19.93 2.36 1.06
C VAL A 157 -19.74 1.17 0.11
N GLY A 158 -18.53 0.67 0.04
CA GLY A 158 -18.16 -0.42 -0.86
C GLY A 158 -17.82 0.01 -2.28
N GLU A 159 -17.98 1.27 -2.64
CA GLU A 159 -17.56 1.78 -3.93
C GLU A 159 -16.11 2.28 -3.92
N ALA A 160 -15.46 2.19 -5.05
CA ALA A 160 -14.12 2.76 -5.27
C ALA A 160 -13.94 3.21 -6.72
N LEU A 161 -13.02 4.14 -6.93
CA LEU A 161 -12.41 4.40 -8.23
C LEU A 161 -11.14 3.57 -8.36
N VAL A 162 -10.98 2.87 -9.45
CA VAL A 162 -9.86 1.96 -9.69
C VAL A 162 -9.17 2.32 -11.00
N SER A 163 -7.85 2.42 -10.95
CA SER A 163 -6.97 2.53 -12.11
C SER A 163 -5.80 1.58 -11.89
N LEU A 164 -5.68 0.55 -12.72
CA LEU A 164 -4.64 -0.47 -12.63
C LEU A 164 -3.73 -0.37 -13.86
N LEU A 165 -2.51 -0.85 -13.75
CA LEU A 165 -1.60 -0.94 -14.89
C LEU A 165 -2.10 -2.05 -15.84
N ASP A 166 -2.09 -1.74 -17.15
CA ASP A 166 -2.25 -2.73 -18.20
C ASP A 166 -0.94 -3.53 -18.42
N ASP A 167 -0.98 -4.51 -19.32
CA ASP A 167 0.17 -5.37 -19.64
C ASP A 167 1.39 -4.58 -20.19
N ASN A 168 1.16 -3.36 -20.66
CA ASN A 168 2.21 -2.44 -21.13
C ASN A 168 2.71 -1.48 -20.03
N GLY A 169 2.25 -1.64 -18.80
CA GLY A 169 2.60 -0.79 -17.67
C GLY A 169 1.96 0.60 -17.71
N ARG A 170 0.86 0.77 -18.45
CA ARG A 170 0.13 2.05 -18.55
C ARG A 170 -1.08 2.04 -17.62
N PRO A 171 -1.37 3.14 -16.91
CA PRO A 171 -2.58 3.24 -16.11
C PRO A 171 -3.84 3.03 -16.99
N SER A 172 -4.73 2.15 -16.56
CA SER A 172 -6.04 1.97 -17.20
C SER A 172 -6.91 3.22 -17.03
N ILE A 173 -7.92 3.36 -17.88
CA ILE A 173 -8.97 4.36 -17.67
C ILE A 173 -9.62 4.10 -16.30
N THR A 174 -9.86 5.17 -15.55
CA THR A 174 -10.46 5.07 -14.21
C THR A 174 -11.88 4.54 -14.28
N GLU A 175 -12.16 3.49 -13.51
CA GLU A 175 -13.48 2.89 -13.42
C GLU A 175 -14.05 3.06 -12.02
N ARG A 176 -15.37 3.35 -11.93
CA ARG A 176 -16.12 3.24 -10.68
C ARG A 176 -16.57 1.80 -10.51
N VAL A 177 -16.20 1.17 -9.41
CA VAL A 177 -16.43 -0.24 -9.15
C VAL A 177 -17.07 -0.46 -7.78
N PHE A 178 -17.69 -1.61 -7.60
CA PHE A 178 -18.14 -2.08 -6.30
C PHE A 178 -17.15 -3.11 -5.78
N VAL A 179 -16.56 -2.85 -4.60
CA VAL A 179 -15.63 -3.75 -3.94
C VAL A 179 -16.42 -4.77 -3.14
N LEU A 180 -16.30 -6.04 -3.49
CA LEU A 180 -16.97 -7.11 -2.77
C LEU A 180 -16.42 -7.23 -1.34
N PRO A 181 -17.29 -7.32 -0.33
CA PRO A 181 -16.84 -7.49 1.03
C PRO A 181 -16.14 -8.84 1.23
N PRO A 182 -15.08 -8.93 2.03
CA PRO A 182 -14.47 -10.20 2.38
C PRO A 182 -15.44 -11.04 3.22
N GLY A 183 -15.34 -12.38 3.12
CA GLY A 183 -16.10 -13.31 3.96
C GLY A 183 -15.55 -13.42 5.39
N SER A 184 -15.19 -12.30 6.01
CA SER A 184 -14.59 -12.23 7.35
C SER A 184 -15.58 -11.65 8.37
N GLN A 185 -15.39 -12.00 9.63
CA GLN A 185 -16.13 -11.41 10.75
C GLN A 185 -15.68 -9.96 10.96
N LEU A 186 -16.64 -9.05 11.12
CA LEU A 186 -16.37 -7.66 11.51
C LEU A 186 -16.04 -7.57 12.99
N GLY A 187 -15.05 -6.75 13.33
CA GLY A 187 -14.65 -6.46 14.70
C GLY A 187 -13.42 -7.23 15.18
N PRO A 188 -12.97 -6.96 16.42
CA PRO A 188 -11.79 -7.60 16.98
C PRO A 188 -12.02 -9.09 17.22
N ILE A 189 -10.97 -9.87 17.07
CA ILE A 189 -10.97 -11.30 17.46
C ILE A 189 -11.18 -11.44 18.96
N THR A 190 -11.95 -12.46 19.36
CA THR A 190 -12.16 -12.79 20.75
C THR A 190 -10.90 -13.43 21.38
N PRO A 191 -10.76 -13.43 22.72
CA PRO A 191 -9.66 -14.13 23.39
C PRO A 191 -9.55 -15.62 23.03
N ALA A 192 -10.66 -16.28 22.73
CA ALA A 192 -10.69 -17.67 22.30
C ALA A 192 -10.23 -17.92 20.87
N GLN A 193 -10.17 -16.86 20.04
CA GLN A 193 -9.70 -16.88 18.66
C GLN A 193 -8.21 -16.50 18.54
N ARG A 194 -7.60 -16.05 19.63
CA ARG A 194 -6.16 -15.78 19.73
C ARG A 194 -5.39 -17.07 20.04
#